data_b2f443386141448754523e02ff128a07
#
_entry.id   b2f443386141448754523e02ff128a07
#
_cell.length_a   1.000
_cell.length_b   1.000
_cell.length_c   1.000
_cell.angle_alpha   90.00
_cell.angle_beta   90.00
_cell.angle_gamma   90.00
#
_symmetry.space_group_name_H-M   'P 1'
#
loop_
_entity.id
_entity.type
_entity.pdbx_description
1 polymer ?
#
loop_
_entity_poly.entity_id
_entity_poly.type
_entity_poly.pdbx_seq_one_letter_code
_entity_poly.pdbx_strand_id
1 'polypeptide(L)'
;MAGSTFTLIFLISICYVSAFNISENPEFQEQLILKTLGLSSRPRPSAHGTVPSLLWKIFKKAHAKDKTVSTNDPCMVSEFGVRGNIVRYVQDQGRIIPGSNSHCPKCVEKHLFFNMSVLEKIEQLSLAQLEIKFKQDFSRVSQDVGQQAFSMSLFKVLKTTLKGVNHGSTRKLLFSQSVQLLSGSVRFNLTDIAESWRKPIKNYGMILILHPSQLTNTLDPLYFDNVISHQFVNIVPQFYTSLVVVSLNPLHCRSRRKRSAYYLPVTPSNVCKPRRLYIDFKDVGWQDWIIAPQGYMANYCHGECPFPLSESLNGTNHAILQTLVHSFDPKGTPQPCCVPIKLSPISMLYYDNNDNVVLRHYEDMVVDECGCR
;
A
#
# COMPACT_ATOMS: atom_id res chain seq x y z
N MET A 1 29.24 -21.96 52.77
CA MET A 1 27.89 -21.70 52.18
C MET A 1 27.67 -20.25 51.74
N ALA A 2 28.70 -19.45 51.51
CA ALA A 2 28.55 -18.02 51.13
C ALA A 2 28.82 -17.74 49.63
N GLY A 3 29.27 -18.75 48.87
CA GLY A 3 29.63 -18.53 47.45
C GLY A 3 28.45 -18.65 46.43
N SER A 4 27.37 -19.33 46.81
CA SER A 4 26.26 -19.61 45.89
C SER A 4 25.24 -18.45 45.75
N THR A 5 25.15 -17.63 46.80
CA THR A 5 24.22 -16.48 46.79
C THR A 5 24.76 -15.28 46.00
N PHE A 6 26.09 -15.09 45.98
CA PHE A 6 26.72 -14.00 45.22
C PHE A 6 26.65 -14.24 43.70
N THR A 7 26.81 -15.50 43.26
CA THR A 7 26.69 -15.85 41.84
C THR A 7 25.25 -15.71 41.31
N LEU A 8 24.24 -16.03 42.13
CA LEU A 8 22.84 -15.88 41.76
C LEU A 8 22.44 -14.40 41.63
N ILE A 9 22.90 -13.54 42.56
CA ILE A 9 22.62 -12.08 42.50
C ILE A 9 23.32 -11.45 41.29
N PHE A 10 24.54 -11.92 40.94
CA PHE A 10 25.27 -11.41 39.79
C PHE A 10 24.60 -11.82 38.44
N LEU A 11 24.08 -13.06 38.34
CA LEU A 11 23.34 -13.54 37.18
C LEU A 11 21.98 -12.83 37.04
N ILE A 12 21.26 -12.55 38.12
CA ILE A 12 20.02 -11.80 38.11
C ILE A 12 20.29 -10.34 37.71
N SER A 13 21.38 -9.73 38.19
CA SER A 13 21.78 -8.38 37.77
C SER A 13 22.15 -8.29 36.30
N ILE A 14 22.86 -9.31 35.77
CA ILE A 14 23.19 -9.36 34.32
C ILE A 14 21.94 -9.59 33.48
N CYS A 15 20.97 -10.41 33.91
CA CYS A 15 19.68 -10.56 33.20
C CYS A 15 18.84 -9.29 33.24
N TYR A 16 18.85 -8.55 34.35
CA TYR A 16 18.16 -7.27 34.44
C TYR A 16 18.80 -6.20 33.54
N VAL A 17 20.12 -6.11 33.51
CA VAL A 17 20.85 -5.16 32.65
C VAL A 17 20.71 -5.52 31.17
N SER A 18 20.73 -6.80 30.81
CA SER A 18 20.53 -7.21 29.43
C SER A 18 19.06 -7.05 28.96
N ALA A 19 18.07 -7.27 29.83
CA ALA A 19 16.67 -7.01 29.54
C ALA A 19 16.38 -5.49 29.39
N PHE A 20 17.03 -4.64 30.20
CA PHE A 20 16.89 -3.20 30.12
C PHE A 20 17.52 -2.61 28.82
N ASN A 21 18.68 -3.14 28.42
CA ASN A 21 19.38 -2.70 27.20
C ASN A 21 18.67 -3.13 25.88
N ILE A 22 17.86 -4.19 25.88
CA ILE A 22 17.14 -4.65 24.69
C ILE A 22 15.92 -3.76 24.41
N SER A 23 15.29 -3.16 25.42
CA SER A 23 14.10 -2.33 25.26
C SER A 23 14.39 -0.88 24.82
N GLU A 24 15.64 -0.42 24.98
CA GLU A 24 16.03 0.96 24.65
C GLU A 24 16.73 1.11 23.29
N ASN A 25 16.90 0.03 22.51
CA ASN A 25 17.53 0.13 21.20
C ASN A 25 16.54 0.70 20.17
N PRO A 26 16.75 1.92 19.65
CA PRO A 26 15.87 2.54 18.66
C PRO A 26 15.70 1.70 17.39
N GLU A 27 16.74 0.96 16.98
CA GLU A 27 16.69 0.07 15.82
C GLU A 27 15.72 -1.10 16.00
N PHE A 28 15.64 -1.64 17.22
CA PHE A 28 14.69 -2.72 17.52
C PHE A 28 13.25 -2.22 17.45
N GLN A 29 12.97 -1.02 17.98
CA GLN A 29 11.66 -0.40 17.91
C GLN A 29 11.28 -0.06 16.46
N GLU A 30 12.22 0.45 15.67
CA GLU A 30 12.00 0.70 14.24
C GLU A 30 11.64 -0.60 13.49
N GLN A 31 12.39 -1.68 13.72
CA GLN A 31 12.10 -2.98 13.10
C GLN A 31 10.71 -3.50 13.45
N LEU A 32 10.26 -3.29 14.69
CA LEU A 32 8.92 -3.68 15.12
C LEU A 32 7.85 -2.90 14.36
N ILE A 33 8.02 -1.60 14.19
CA ILE A 33 7.11 -0.76 13.43
C ILE A 33 7.12 -1.15 11.95
N LEU A 34 8.31 -1.31 11.33
CA LEU A 34 8.43 -1.74 9.93
C LEU A 34 7.71 -3.07 9.69
N LYS A 35 7.84 -4.03 10.62
CA LYS A 35 7.13 -5.31 10.56
C LYS A 35 5.61 -5.11 10.62
N THR A 36 5.12 -4.19 11.46
CA THR A 36 3.69 -3.83 11.52
C THR A 36 3.23 -3.19 10.22
N LEU A 37 4.09 -2.44 9.56
CA LEU A 37 3.88 -1.86 8.24
C LEU A 37 3.93 -2.90 7.10
N GLY A 38 4.28 -4.16 7.40
CA GLY A 38 4.45 -5.23 6.41
C GLY A 38 5.75 -5.12 5.61
N LEU A 39 6.75 -4.44 6.16
CA LEU A 39 8.05 -4.22 5.56
C LEU A 39 9.11 -5.11 6.23
N SER A 40 9.99 -5.71 5.43
CA SER A 40 11.10 -6.53 5.95
C SER A 40 12.27 -5.68 6.46
N SER A 41 12.44 -4.49 5.90
CA SER A 41 13.46 -3.51 6.25
C SER A 41 13.01 -2.12 5.79
N ARG A 42 13.77 -1.08 6.14
CA ARG A 42 13.56 0.27 5.61
C ARG A 42 13.69 0.25 4.07
N PRO A 43 12.66 0.66 3.31
CA PRO A 43 12.76 0.75 1.86
C PRO A 43 13.85 1.73 1.42
N ARG A 44 14.52 1.39 0.30
CA ARG A 44 15.50 2.27 -0.36
C ARG A 44 15.11 2.36 -1.82
N PRO A 45 14.19 3.25 -2.20
CA PRO A 45 13.72 3.34 -3.57
C PRO A 45 14.88 3.69 -4.50
N SER A 46 15.02 2.91 -5.57
CA SER A 46 16.10 3.05 -6.56
C SER A 46 15.98 4.31 -7.41
N ALA A 47 14.74 4.77 -7.59
CA ALA A 47 14.41 6.04 -8.23
C ALA A 47 13.10 6.58 -7.66
N HIS A 48 13.01 7.88 -7.42
CA HIS A 48 11.73 8.54 -7.12
C HIS A 48 10.89 8.60 -8.40
N GLY A 49 10.24 7.48 -8.73
CA GLY A 49 9.29 7.40 -9.84
C GLY A 49 8.10 8.32 -9.63
N THR A 50 7.44 8.73 -10.72
CA THR A 50 6.20 9.50 -10.62
C THR A 50 5.12 8.66 -9.96
N VAL A 51 4.63 9.11 -8.82
CA VAL A 51 3.52 8.46 -8.10
C VAL A 51 2.27 8.43 -8.99
N PRO A 52 1.62 7.29 -9.16
CA PRO A 52 0.42 7.20 -9.99
C PRO A 52 -0.68 8.17 -9.53
N SER A 53 -1.22 8.95 -10.45
CA SER A 53 -2.27 9.93 -10.16
C SER A 53 -3.51 9.33 -9.49
N LEU A 54 -3.80 8.07 -9.79
CA LEU A 54 -4.88 7.30 -9.16
C LEU A 54 -4.66 7.15 -7.65
N LEU A 55 -3.46 6.77 -7.21
CA LEU A 55 -3.14 6.61 -5.78
C LEU A 55 -3.20 7.95 -5.05
N TRP A 56 -2.72 9.03 -5.68
CA TRP A 56 -2.89 10.39 -5.17
C TRP A 56 -4.36 10.78 -5.00
N LYS A 57 -5.21 10.42 -5.97
CA LYS A 57 -6.66 10.69 -5.90
C LYS A 57 -7.30 9.96 -4.72
N ILE A 58 -6.99 8.67 -4.54
CA ILE A 58 -7.51 7.86 -3.43
C ILE A 58 -7.01 8.41 -2.10
N PHE A 59 -5.71 8.73 -1.98
CA PHE A 59 -5.10 9.31 -0.79
C PHE A 59 -5.76 10.63 -0.38
N LYS A 60 -5.88 11.59 -1.32
CA LYS A 60 -6.53 12.89 -1.06
C LYS A 60 -7.98 12.73 -0.61
N LYS A 61 -8.71 11.79 -1.19
CA LYS A 61 -10.10 11.51 -0.82
C LYS A 61 -10.21 10.86 0.55
N ALA A 62 -9.29 9.98 0.93
CA ALA A 62 -9.23 9.42 2.28
C ALA A 62 -8.99 10.53 3.32
N HIS A 63 -8.05 11.45 3.08
CA HIS A 63 -7.77 12.58 3.97
C HIS A 63 -8.92 13.61 4.03
N ALA A 64 -9.65 13.84 2.92
CA ALA A 64 -10.79 14.76 2.92
C ALA A 64 -11.99 14.20 3.70
N LYS A 65 -12.17 12.86 3.71
CA LYS A 65 -13.26 12.20 4.46
C LYS A 65 -13.09 12.22 5.97
N ASP A 66 -11.88 12.38 6.48
CA ASP A 66 -11.62 12.52 7.93
C ASP A 66 -12.33 13.74 8.55
N LYS A 67 -12.74 14.72 7.73
CA LYS A 67 -13.43 15.94 8.18
C LYS A 67 -14.96 15.86 8.09
N THR A 68 -15.52 14.87 7.39
CA THR A 68 -16.97 14.71 7.22
C THR A 68 -17.39 13.31 7.66
N VAL A 69 -18.40 13.25 8.54
CA VAL A 69 -19.00 12.02 9.06
C VAL A 69 -19.53 11.18 7.90
N SER A 70 -18.72 10.26 7.38
CA SER A 70 -19.12 9.35 6.31
C SER A 70 -19.62 8.04 6.91
N THR A 71 -20.80 7.60 6.47
CA THR A 71 -21.46 6.32 6.84
C THR A 71 -20.88 5.11 6.12
N ASN A 72 -19.80 5.29 5.34
CA ASN A 72 -19.25 4.23 4.49
C ASN A 72 -18.28 3.32 5.27
N ASP A 73 -18.26 2.04 4.91
CA ASP A 73 -17.30 1.05 5.40
C ASP A 73 -15.86 1.58 5.22
N PRO A 74 -15.05 1.68 6.32
CA PRO A 74 -13.67 2.17 6.23
C PRO A 74 -12.79 1.30 5.32
N CYS A 75 -13.19 0.07 5.10
CA CYS A 75 -12.49 -0.90 4.27
C CYS A 75 -13.06 -1.01 2.86
N MET A 76 -13.64 0.06 2.34
CA MET A 76 -14.13 0.14 0.97
C MET A 76 -13.28 1.11 0.15
N VAL A 77 -12.66 0.61 -0.91
CA VAL A 77 -12.00 1.44 -1.93
C VAL A 77 -13.03 1.87 -2.96
N SER A 78 -13.64 3.03 -2.71
CA SER A 78 -14.79 3.51 -3.49
C SER A 78 -14.49 3.71 -4.98
N GLU A 79 -13.24 3.97 -5.36
CA GLU A 79 -12.80 4.14 -6.75
C GLU A 79 -12.94 2.86 -7.57
N PHE A 80 -12.90 1.71 -6.91
CA PHE A 80 -13.02 0.39 -7.55
C PHE A 80 -14.30 -0.35 -7.15
N GLY A 81 -15.04 0.15 -6.16
CA GLY A 81 -16.24 -0.51 -5.64
C GLY A 81 -15.98 -1.86 -4.95
N VAL A 82 -14.75 -2.08 -4.46
CA VAL A 82 -14.33 -3.33 -3.81
C VAL A 82 -13.87 -3.09 -2.38
N ARG A 83 -13.98 -4.12 -1.55
CA ARG A 83 -13.44 -4.08 -0.18
C ARG A 83 -11.92 -4.18 -0.22
N GLY A 84 -11.25 -3.29 0.52
CA GLY A 84 -9.80 -3.29 0.64
C GLY A 84 -9.33 -2.14 1.52
N ASN A 85 -8.18 -2.31 2.14
CA ASN A 85 -7.50 -1.28 2.92
C ASN A 85 -6.05 -1.08 2.48
N ILE A 86 -5.62 -1.82 1.45
CA ILE A 86 -4.30 -1.70 0.84
C ILE A 86 -4.47 -1.64 -0.67
N VAL A 87 -3.87 -0.62 -1.30
CA VAL A 87 -3.81 -0.48 -2.77
C VAL A 87 -2.34 -0.40 -3.18
N ARG A 88 -1.90 -1.33 -4.02
CA ARG A 88 -0.52 -1.38 -4.55
C ARG A 88 -0.51 -1.11 -6.04
N TYR A 89 0.46 -0.35 -6.47
CA TYR A 89 0.80 -0.16 -7.87
C TYR A 89 2.08 -0.94 -8.15
N VAL A 90 1.90 -2.18 -8.63
CA VAL A 90 2.99 -3.12 -8.86
C VAL A 90 3.59 -2.85 -10.24
N GLN A 91 4.89 -2.62 -10.28
CA GLN A 91 5.62 -2.35 -11.50
C GLN A 91 5.82 -3.62 -12.33
N ASP A 92 5.77 -3.47 -13.65
CA ASP A 92 6.11 -4.54 -14.58
C ASP A 92 7.62 -4.72 -14.65
N GLN A 93 8.09 -5.90 -14.28
CA GLN A 93 9.49 -6.32 -14.34
C GLN A 93 9.83 -7.10 -15.63
N GLY A 94 8.87 -7.20 -16.54
CA GLY A 94 9.02 -7.90 -17.81
C GLY A 94 9.86 -7.15 -18.83
N ARG A 95 10.14 -7.81 -19.96
CA ARG A 95 11.03 -7.29 -21.01
C ARG A 95 10.36 -7.37 -22.39
N ILE A 96 10.73 -6.46 -23.27
CA ILE A 96 10.39 -6.57 -24.68
C ILE A 96 11.18 -7.74 -25.26
N ILE A 97 10.51 -8.59 -26.05
CA ILE A 97 11.10 -9.74 -26.71
C ILE A 97 11.54 -9.32 -28.11
N PRO A 98 12.84 -9.17 -28.37
CA PRO A 98 13.32 -8.75 -29.67
C PRO A 98 13.12 -9.87 -30.71
N GLY A 99 12.51 -9.56 -31.84
CA GLY A 99 12.60 -10.34 -33.08
C GLY A 99 12.09 -11.77 -33.07
N SER A 100 11.18 -12.16 -32.16
CA SER A 100 10.86 -13.58 -31.95
C SER A 100 9.94 -14.22 -32.99
N ASN A 101 9.38 -13.48 -33.94
CA ASN A 101 8.30 -14.04 -34.75
C ASN A 101 8.56 -14.05 -36.27
N SER A 102 8.85 -15.24 -36.77
CA SER A 102 8.69 -15.58 -38.22
C SER A 102 7.24 -15.40 -38.71
N HIS A 103 6.25 -15.38 -37.80
CA HIS A 103 4.83 -15.27 -38.13
C HIS A 103 4.28 -13.85 -38.08
N CYS A 104 4.95 -12.87 -37.46
CA CYS A 104 4.54 -11.48 -37.42
C CYS A 104 5.75 -10.54 -37.28
N PRO A 105 6.44 -10.24 -38.39
CA PRO A 105 7.66 -9.40 -38.37
C PRO A 105 7.40 -7.95 -37.92
N LYS A 106 6.15 -7.49 -37.94
CA LYS A 106 5.74 -6.13 -37.56
C LYS A 106 5.08 -6.06 -36.16
N CYS A 107 5.02 -7.18 -35.44
CA CYS A 107 4.42 -7.21 -34.10
C CYS A 107 5.42 -6.87 -33.02
N VAL A 108 4.91 -6.25 -31.96
CA VAL A 108 5.67 -6.01 -30.74
C VAL A 108 5.22 -6.98 -29.68
N GLU A 109 6.13 -7.81 -29.21
CA GLU A 109 5.90 -8.70 -28.10
C GLU A 109 6.61 -8.19 -26.84
N LYS A 110 5.85 -8.11 -25.74
CA LYS A 110 6.39 -7.79 -24.41
C LYS A 110 6.00 -8.87 -23.44
N HIS A 111 7.00 -9.45 -22.76
CA HIS A 111 6.76 -10.26 -21.58
C HIS A 111 6.41 -9.33 -20.42
N LEU A 112 5.30 -9.57 -19.74
CA LEU A 112 4.86 -8.87 -18.55
C LEU A 112 5.06 -9.78 -17.34
N PHE A 113 5.71 -9.25 -16.32
CA PHE A 113 5.95 -9.99 -15.08
C PHE A 113 5.69 -9.09 -13.87
N PHE A 114 4.75 -9.50 -13.03
CA PHE A 114 4.39 -8.82 -11.80
C PHE A 114 4.71 -9.69 -10.60
N ASN A 115 5.55 -9.18 -9.69
CA ASN A 115 5.90 -9.90 -8.48
C ASN A 115 4.75 -9.84 -7.46
N MET A 116 3.99 -10.92 -7.33
CA MET A 116 2.86 -11.02 -6.40
C MET A 116 3.27 -11.53 -5.00
N SER A 117 4.55 -11.80 -4.74
CA SER A 117 5.05 -12.16 -3.40
C SER A 117 5.01 -11.00 -2.41
N VAL A 118 4.74 -9.79 -2.90
CA VAL A 118 4.53 -8.57 -2.09
C VAL A 118 3.24 -8.63 -1.25
N LEU A 119 2.31 -9.53 -1.56
CA LEU A 119 1.10 -9.75 -0.78
C LEU A 119 1.40 -10.61 0.45
N GLU A 120 1.05 -10.12 1.62
CA GLU A 120 1.12 -10.88 2.86
C GLU A 120 0.17 -12.09 2.81
N LYS A 121 0.51 -13.18 3.53
CA LYS A 121 -0.32 -14.40 3.55
C LYS A 121 -1.74 -14.17 4.05
N ILE A 122 -1.91 -13.21 4.97
CA ILE A 122 -3.20 -12.87 5.58
C ILE A 122 -4.06 -11.99 4.67
N GLU A 123 -3.46 -11.31 3.70
CA GLU A 123 -4.19 -10.43 2.79
C GLU A 123 -5.09 -11.24 1.85
N GLN A 124 -6.29 -10.77 1.65
CA GLN A 124 -7.26 -11.28 0.68
C GLN A 124 -7.21 -10.38 -0.56
N LEU A 125 -6.97 -10.96 -1.73
CA LEU A 125 -6.98 -10.22 -2.99
C LEU A 125 -8.43 -9.90 -3.36
N SER A 126 -8.74 -8.61 -3.51
CA SER A 126 -10.06 -8.13 -3.89
C SER A 126 -10.14 -7.74 -5.36
N LEU A 127 -9.06 -7.18 -5.91
CA LEU A 127 -8.97 -6.78 -7.31
C LEU A 127 -7.52 -6.79 -7.77
N ALA A 128 -7.27 -7.26 -8.98
CA ALA A 128 -6.04 -7.02 -9.72
C ALA A 128 -6.38 -6.53 -11.13
N GLN A 129 -5.95 -5.32 -11.47
CA GLN A 129 -6.26 -4.67 -12.74
C GLN A 129 -4.98 -4.29 -13.46
N LEU A 130 -4.75 -4.90 -14.63
CA LEU A 130 -3.68 -4.50 -15.54
C LEU A 130 -4.04 -3.14 -16.16
N GLU A 131 -3.15 -2.18 -16.04
CA GLU A 131 -3.24 -0.89 -16.71
C GLU A 131 -2.12 -0.76 -17.74
N ILE A 132 -2.48 -0.48 -18.99
CA ILE A 132 -1.56 -0.20 -20.08
C ILE A 132 -1.78 1.25 -20.48
N LYS A 133 -0.77 2.10 -20.29
CA LYS A 133 -0.77 3.53 -20.63
C LYS A 133 0.10 3.78 -21.82
N PHE A 134 -0.42 4.46 -22.81
CA PHE A 134 0.34 4.96 -23.95
C PHE A 134 0.80 6.39 -23.68
N LYS A 135 2.08 6.69 -23.96
CA LYS A 135 2.60 8.04 -23.77
C LYS A 135 2.10 8.95 -24.89
N GLN A 136 1.57 10.10 -24.50
CA GLN A 136 0.87 11.05 -25.39
C GLN A 136 1.81 11.98 -26.19
N ASP A 137 2.99 11.55 -26.65
CA ASP A 137 3.90 12.39 -27.41
C ASP A 137 3.62 12.41 -28.93
N PHE A 138 2.35 12.29 -29.31
CA PHE A 138 1.92 12.31 -30.73
C PHE A 138 1.69 13.73 -31.30
N SER A 139 2.11 14.78 -30.65
CA SER A 139 1.97 16.15 -31.15
C SER A 139 2.75 16.45 -32.44
N ARG A 140 3.52 15.49 -32.97
CA ARG A 140 4.30 15.63 -34.22
C ARG A 140 3.87 14.70 -35.36
N VAL A 141 2.84 13.88 -35.16
CA VAL A 141 2.30 13.08 -36.26
C VAL A 141 1.29 13.95 -36.98
N SER A 142 1.56 14.23 -38.26
CA SER A 142 0.72 15.03 -39.16
C SER A 142 -0.75 14.62 -39.08
N GLN A 143 -1.65 15.59 -39.09
CA GLN A 143 -3.12 15.46 -38.99
C GLN A 143 -3.74 14.53 -40.03
N ASP A 144 -2.97 14.04 -41.02
CA ASP A 144 -3.43 13.20 -42.13
C ASP A 144 -3.40 11.68 -41.84
N VAL A 145 -2.84 11.24 -40.70
CA VAL A 145 -2.84 9.81 -40.33
C VAL A 145 -4.08 9.55 -39.47
N GLY A 146 -5.22 9.39 -40.13
CA GLY A 146 -6.48 9.03 -39.52
C GLY A 146 -6.33 7.80 -38.64
N GLN A 147 -6.82 7.90 -37.42
CA GLN A 147 -7.15 6.87 -36.43
C GLN A 147 -6.42 5.53 -36.62
N GLN A 148 -5.14 5.46 -36.30
CA GLN A 148 -4.43 4.18 -36.31
C GLN A 148 -4.97 3.31 -35.16
N ALA A 149 -5.62 2.22 -35.54
CA ALA A 149 -6.06 1.17 -34.62
C ALA A 149 -4.99 0.08 -34.53
N PHE A 150 -4.75 -0.45 -33.33
CA PHE A 150 -3.98 -1.67 -33.13
C PHE A 150 -4.88 -2.78 -32.64
N SER A 151 -4.52 -4.00 -32.97
CA SER A 151 -5.02 -5.17 -32.26
C SER A 151 -4.05 -5.49 -31.12
N MET A 152 -4.57 -5.55 -29.92
CA MET A 152 -3.84 -5.92 -28.70
C MET A 152 -4.32 -7.29 -28.23
N SER A 153 -3.39 -8.23 -28.09
CA SER A 153 -3.69 -9.58 -27.61
C SER A 153 -2.86 -9.87 -26.38
N LEU A 154 -3.50 -10.36 -25.31
CA LEU A 154 -2.85 -10.76 -24.07
C LEU A 154 -2.96 -12.28 -23.87
N PHE A 155 -1.82 -12.91 -23.60
CA PHE A 155 -1.72 -14.36 -23.41
C PHE A 155 -1.16 -14.66 -22.01
N LYS A 156 -1.75 -15.63 -21.32
CA LYS A 156 -1.15 -16.24 -20.12
C LYS A 156 -0.10 -17.26 -20.52
N VAL A 157 1.09 -17.20 -19.91
CA VAL A 157 2.13 -18.23 -20.08
C VAL A 157 1.82 -19.40 -19.15
N LEU A 158 1.79 -20.63 -19.69
CA LEU A 158 1.43 -21.84 -18.92
C LEU A 158 2.64 -22.61 -18.44
N LYS A 159 3.75 -22.61 -19.19
CA LYS A 159 5.02 -23.27 -18.87
C LYS A 159 6.18 -22.48 -19.45
N THR A 160 7.30 -22.44 -18.73
CA THR A 160 8.58 -22.02 -19.30
C THR A 160 9.27 -23.26 -19.88
N THR A 161 9.56 -23.26 -21.18
CA THR A 161 10.50 -24.24 -21.74
C THR A 161 11.90 -23.64 -21.65
N LEU A 162 12.90 -24.45 -21.21
CA LEU A 162 14.31 -24.04 -21.08
C LEU A 162 14.96 -23.61 -22.41
N LYS A 163 14.29 -23.79 -23.54
CA LYS A 163 14.73 -23.41 -24.89
C LYS A 163 13.71 -22.39 -25.46
N GLY A 164 13.89 -21.13 -25.12
CA GLY A 164 13.17 -20.01 -25.77
C GLY A 164 11.65 -20.11 -25.78
N VAL A 165 10.98 -18.97 -25.64
CA VAL A 165 9.50 -18.85 -25.60
C VAL A 165 8.88 -19.06 -27.01
N ASN A 166 9.23 -20.12 -27.71
CA ASN A 166 8.94 -20.25 -29.15
C ASN A 166 7.88 -21.28 -29.52
N HIS A 167 6.84 -21.56 -28.74
CA HIS A 167 5.77 -22.43 -29.26
C HIS A 167 4.38 -22.02 -28.75
N GLY A 168 3.45 -21.88 -29.68
CA GLY A 168 2.04 -21.49 -29.48
C GLY A 168 1.23 -22.41 -28.56
N SER A 169 1.74 -23.61 -28.21
CA SER A 169 1.10 -24.58 -27.31
C SER A 169 1.25 -24.26 -25.82
N THR A 170 2.11 -23.30 -25.43
CA THR A 170 2.39 -22.93 -24.04
C THR A 170 1.71 -21.65 -23.60
N ARG A 171 0.89 -21.05 -24.47
CA ARG A 171 0.22 -19.77 -24.23
C ARG A 171 -1.30 -19.95 -24.32
N LYS A 172 -2.04 -19.36 -23.38
CA LYS A 172 -3.51 -19.29 -23.44
C LYS A 172 -3.91 -17.85 -23.71
N LEU A 173 -4.65 -17.60 -24.82
CA LEU A 173 -5.24 -16.29 -25.09
C LEU A 173 -6.23 -15.94 -23.96
N LEU A 174 -6.07 -14.76 -23.39
CA LEU A 174 -6.99 -14.21 -22.39
C LEU A 174 -8.02 -13.29 -23.05
N PHE A 175 -7.53 -12.36 -23.85
CA PHE A 175 -8.38 -11.46 -24.64
C PHE A 175 -7.61 -10.87 -25.81
N SER A 176 -8.38 -10.41 -26.81
CA SER A 176 -7.91 -9.64 -27.95
C SER A 176 -8.87 -8.49 -28.18
N GLN A 177 -8.35 -7.29 -28.35
CA GLN A 177 -9.14 -6.08 -28.53
C GLN A 177 -8.46 -5.13 -29.49
N SER A 178 -9.25 -4.45 -30.33
CA SER A 178 -8.78 -3.31 -31.13
C SER A 178 -8.71 -2.07 -30.23
N VAL A 179 -7.60 -1.35 -30.27
CA VAL A 179 -7.32 -0.16 -29.46
C VAL A 179 -6.93 0.99 -30.37
N GLN A 180 -7.54 2.14 -30.15
CA GLN A 180 -7.13 3.39 -30.81
C GLN A 180 -6.03 4.07 -29.97
N LEU A 181 -4.97 4.55 -30.61
CA LEU A 181 -3.80 5.18 -29.96
C LEU A 181 -4.13 6.39 -29.08
N LEU A 182 -5.25 7.06 -29.35
CA LEU A 182 -5.66 8.28 -28.65
C LEU A 182 -6.37 8.03 -27.30
N SER A 183 -6.58 6.78 -26.89
CA SER A 183 -7.40 6.45 -25.72
C SER A 183 -6.63 6.29 -24.41
N GLY A 184 -5.61 7.07 -24.15
CA GLY A 184 -4.95 7.27 -22.84
C GLY A 184 -4.53 6.03 -22.06
N SER A 185 -5.43 5.13 -21.66
CA SER A 185 -5.12 3.89 -20.94
C SER A 185 -6.18 2.81 -21.18
N VAL A 186 -5.71 1.56 -21.26
CA VAL A 186 -6.56 0.37 -21.35
C VAL A 186 -6.41 -0.43 -20.07
N ARG A 187 -7.54 -0.95 -19.55
CA ARG A 187 -7.58 -1.67 -18.27
C ARG A 187 -8.25 -3.03 -18.42
N PHE A 188 -7.65 -4.05 -17.79
CA PHE A 188 -8.15 -5.42 -17.82
C PHE A 188 -8.19 -6.01 -16.42
N ASN A 189 -9.30 -6.65 -16.08
CA ASN A 189 -9.42 -7.36 -14.81
C ASN A 189 -8.68 -8.71 -14.91
N LEU A 190 -7.68 -8.89 -14.03
CA LEU A 190 -6.85 -10.09 -13.95
C LEU A 190 -6.90 -10.74 -12.56
N THR A 191 -7.93 -10.49 -11.77
CA THR A 191 -8.02 -10.91 -10.37
C THR A 191 -7.79 -12.42 -10.19
N ASP A 192 -8.48 -13.26 -10.97
CA ASP A 192 -8.35 -14.73 -10.89
C ASP A 192 -6.95 -15.21 -11.27
N ILE A 193 -6.33 -14.53 -12.24
CA ILE A 193 -4.97 -14.86 -12.70
C ILE A 193 -3.96 -14.46 -11.64
N ALA A 194 -4.08 -13.24 -11.11
CA ALA A 194 -3.21 -12.70 -10.07
C ALA A 194 -3.27 -13.54 -8.79
N GLU A 195 -4.45 -14.03 -8.39
CA GLU A 195 -4.58 -14.96 -7.26
C GLU A 195 -3.77 -16.25 -7.50
N SER A 196 -3.74 -16.77 -8.73
CA SER A 196 -2.92 -17.94 -9.07
C SER A 196 -1.41 -17.66 -8.94
N TRP A 197 -0.97 -16.42 -9.07
CA TRP A 197 0.43 -15.99 -8.98
C TRP A 197 0.95 -15.78 -7.56
N ARG A 198 0.09 -15.80 -6.56
CA ARG A 198 0.52 -15.78 -5.15
C ARG A 198 1.45 -16.95 -4.81
N LYS A 199 1.37 -18.04 -5.57
CA LYS A 199 2.36 -19.13 -5.52
C LYS A 199 3.46 -18.83 -6.55
N PRO A 200 4.68 -18.43 -6.14
CA PRO A 200 5.75 -18.00 -7.06
C PRO A 200 6.06 -19.00 -8.16
N ILE A 201 6.00 -20.30 -7.85
CA ILE A 201 6.26 -21.41 -8.80
C ILE A 201 5.26 -21.41 -9.98
N LYS A 202 4.11 -20.76 -9.86
CA LYS A 202 3.06 -20.72 -10.90
C LYS A 202 3.00 -19.37 -11.63
N ASN A 203 3.87 -18.43 -11.30
CA ASN A 203 3.92 -17.13 -11.95
C ASN A 203 4.94 -17.15 -13.09
N TYR A 204 4.48 -17.46 -14.29
CA TYR A 204 5.27 -17.38 -15.52
C TYR A 204 5.05 -16.07 -16.28
N GLY A 205 4.24 -15.17 -15.75
CA GLY A 205 3.88 -13.91 -16.38
C GLY A 205 2.89 -14.06 -17.53
N MET A 206 2.87 -13.03 -18.37
CA MET A 206 1.99 -12.91 -19.55
C MET A 206 2.79 -12.42 -20.74
N ILE A 207 2.23 -12.56 -21.93
CA ILE A 207 2.76 -11.97 -23.15
C ILE A 207 1.72 -11.04 -23.75
N LEU A 208 2.10 -9.80 -23.88
CA LEU A 208 1.35 -8.78 -24.61
C LEU A 208 1.88 -8.71 -26.03
N ILE A 209 0.98 -8.84 -27.01
CA ILE A 209 1.29 -8.71 -28.44
C ILE A 209 0.49 -7.54 -28.98
N LEU A 210 1.18 -6.59 -29.58
CA LEU A 210 0.59 -5.48 -30.32
C LEU A 210 0.77 -5.72 -31.81
N HIS A 211 -0.34 -5.77 -32.55
CA HIS A 211 -0.38 -5.90 -34.00
C HIS A 211 -0.88 -4.59 -34.63
N PRO A 212 -0.24 -4.05 -35.66
CA PRO A 212 -0.86 -2.99 -36.44
C PRO A 212 -2.12 -3.52 -37.11
N SER A 213 -3.25 -2.82 -36.92
CA SER A 213 -4.48 -3.17 -37.66
C SER A 213 -4.31 -2.79 -39.14
N GLN A 214 -4.60 -3.71 -40.05
CA GLN A 214 -4.67 -3.38 -41.47
C GLN A 214 -5.85 -2.43 -41.65
N LEU A 215 -5.58 -1.16 -41.92
CA LEU A 215 -6.61 -0.27 -42.45
C LEU A 215 -6.96 -0.73 -43.86
N THR A 216 -8.26 -0.89 -44.07
CA THR A 216 -8.94 -1.27 -45.29
C THR A 216 -8.34 -0.68 -46.57
N ASN A 217 -8.01 -1.54 -47.50
CA ASN A 217 -8.05 -1.58 -48.98
C ASN A 217 -7.91 -0.30 -49.86
N THR A 218 -7.54 0.86 -49.36
CA THR A 218 -7.48 2.10 -50.16
C THR A 218 -6.13 2.80 -50.24
N LEU A 219 -5.09 2.28 -49.57
CA LEU A 219 -3.76 2.87 -49.62
C LEU A 219 -2.77 1.91 -50.28
N ASP A 220 -1.83 2.48 -51.05
CA ASP A 220 -0.76 1.77 -51.72
C ASP A 220 0.05 0.90 -50.75
N PRO A 221 0.22 -0.43 -51.00
CA PRO A 221 0.96 -1.34 -50.13
C PRO A 221 2.38 -0.87 -49.79
N LEU A 222 3.04 -0.16 -50.67
CA LEU A 222 4.39 0.38 -50.49
C LEU A 222 4.44 1.57 -49.50
N TYR A 223 3.37 2.37 -49.42
CA TYR A 223 3.26 3.45 -48.45
C TYR A 223 3.03 2.90 -47.05
N PHE A 224 2.27 1.84 -46.92
CA PHE A 224 1.98 1.17 -45.68
C PHE A 224 3.25 0.53 -45.08
N ASP A 225 4.11 -0.07 -45.89
CA ASP A 225 5.27 -0.80 -45.45
C ASP A 225 6.40 0.10 -44.89
N ASN A 226 6.62 1.28 -45.47
CA ASN A 226 7.72 2.13 -45.11
C ASN A 226 7.37 3.15 -43.99
N VAL A 227 6.19 3.76 -44.05
CA VAL A 227 5.82 4.82 -43.10
C VAL A 227 5.28 4.27 -41.79
N ILE A 228 4.39 3.29 -41.86
CA ILE A 228 3.73 2.75 -40.65
C ILE A 228 4.66 1.81 -39.87
N SER A 229 5.51 1.02 -40.53
CA SER A 229 6.47 0.17 -39.86
C SER A 229 7.50 0.98 -39.06
N HIS A 230 8.01 2.10 -39.62
CA HIS A 230 8.93 2.99 -38.91
C HIS A 230 8.25 3.72 -37.73
N GLN A 231 6.99 4.16 -37.91
CA GLN A 231 6.24 4.78 -36.84
C GLN A 231 5.90 3.79 -35.72
N PHE A 232 5.55 2.55 -36.09
CA PHE A 232 5.20 1.49 -35.11
C PHE A 232 6.38 1.11 -34.24
N VAL A 233 7.57 0.96 -34.80
CA VAL A 233 8.82 0.70 -34.05
C VAL A 233 9.14 1.82 -33.07
N ASN A 234 8.81 3.08 -33.41
CA ASN A 234 9.01 4.22 -32.54
C ASN A 234 7.94 4.36 -31.43
N ILE A 235 6.79 3.70 -31.55
CA ILE A 235 5.71 3.69 -30.54
C ILE A 235 6.00 2.72 -29.39
N VAL A 236 6.72 1.64 -29.67
CA VAL A 236 7.04 0.54 -28.74
C VAL A 236 7.68 0.97 -27.42
N PRO A 237 8.63 1.92 -27.40
CA PRO A 237 9.21 2.39 -26.14
C PRO A 237 8.26 3.26 -25.31
N GLN A 238 7.07 3.59 -25.79
CA GLN A 238 6.23 4.63 -25.23
C GLN A 238 4.98 4.12 -24.49
N PHE A 239 4.88 2.85 -24.20
CA PHE A 239 3.81 2.35 -23.34
C PHE A 239 4.34 1.80 -22.03
N TYR A 240 3.61 2.07 -20.97
CA TYR A 240 3.90 1.60 -19.61
C TYR A 240 2.84 0.62 -19.18
N THR A 241 3.27 -0.44 -18.55
CA THR A 241 2.40 -1.48 -18.01
C THR A 241 2.58 -1.57 -16.50
N SER A 242 1.48 -1.68 -15.79
CA SER A 242 1.45 -1.80 -14.34
C SER A 242 0.24 -2.60 -13.89
N LEU A 243 0.33 -3.21 -12.72
CA LEU A 243 -0.77 -3.92 -12.10
C LEU A 243 -1.22 -3.17 -10.85
N VAL A 244 -2.46 -2.67 -10.86
CA VAL A 244 -3.11 -2.12 -9.67
C VAL A 244 -3.73 -3.28 -8.91
N VAL A 245 -3.32 -3.45 -7.66
CA VAL A 245 -3.76 -4.53 -6.78
C VAL A 245 -4.46 -3.95 -5.57
N VAL A 246 -5.70 -4.34 -5.34
CA VAL A 246 -6.44 -4.01 -4.10
C VAL A 246 -6.56 -5.26 -3.26
N SER A 247 -6.13 -5.19 -2.02
CA SER A 247 -6.21 -6.27 -1.06
C SER A 247 -6.80 -5.80 0.27
N LEU A 248 -7.38 -6.73 0.99
CA LEU A 248 -7.94 -6.54 2.32
C LEU A 248 -7.09 -7.29 3.34
N ASN A 249 -6.51 -6.57 4.30
CA ASN A 249 -6.01 -7.17 5.52
C ASN A 249 -7.12 -7.11 6.58
N PRO A 250 -7.74 -8.24 6.94
CA PRO A 250 -8.89 -8.25 7.85
C PRO A 250 -8.55 -7.83 9.28
N LEU A 251 -7.29 -7.90 9.70
CA LEU A 251 -6.86 -7.49 11.04
C LEU A 251 -6.94 -5.97 11.22
N HIS A 252 -6.78 -5.22 10.12
CA HIS A 252 -6.80 -3.76 10.09
C HIS A 252 -8.11 -3.22 9.50
N CYS A 253 -9.21 -3.95 9.67
CA CYS A 253 -10.54 -3.57 9.19
C CYS A 253 -11.56 -3.71 10.31
N ARG A 254 -11.54 -2.77 11.26
CA ARG A 254 -12.48 -2.78 12.39
C ARG A 254 -13.61 -1.79 12.16
N SER A 255 -14.84 -2.25 12.30
CA SER A 255 -16.02 -1.38 12.28
C SER A 255 -16.05 -0.49 13.52
N ARG A 256 -16.05 0.82 13.33
CA ARG A 256 -16.17 1.79 14.42
C ARG A 256 -17.61 1.87 14.88
N ARG A 257 -17.89 1.56 16.16
CA ARG A 257 -19.13 1.96 16.80
C ARG A 257 -19.05 3.44 17.17
N LYS A 258 -19.90 4.27 16.55
CA LYS A 258 -20.05 5.68 16.92
C LYS A 258 -20.59 5.77 18.34
N ARG A 259 -19.87 6.45 19.26
CA ARG A 259 -20.46 7.00 20.47
C ARG A 259 -20.70 8.48 20.24
N SER A 260 -21.85 8.95 20.68
CA SER A 260 -22.25 10.38 20.59
C SER A 260 -21.23 11.26 21.33
N ALA A 261 -20.79 12.33 20.69
CA ALA A 261 -19.95 13.34 21.35
C ALA A 261 -20.85 14.16 22.32
N TYR A 262 -20.68 13.93 23.62
CA TYR A 262 -21.23 14.79 24.63
C TYR A 262 -20.31 16.00 24.81
N TYR A 263 -20.94 17.18 25.03
CA TYR A 263 -20.27 18.43 25.36
C TYR A 263 -19.47 18.22 26.65
N LEU A 264 -18.15 18.31 26.60
CA LEU A 264 -17.29 18.14 27.77
C LEU A 264 -17.16 19.49 28.50
N PRO A 265 -17.36 19.54 29.83
CA PRO A 265 -17.06 20.72 30.64
C PRO A 265 -15.56 21.04 30.58
N VAL A 266 -15.21 22.31 30.75
CA VAL A 266 -13.84 22.80 30.78
C VAL A 266 -13.08 22.14 31.93
N THR A 267 -12.24 21.16 31.66
CA THR A 267 -11.44 20.45 32.66
C THR A 267 -10.19 21.27 33.04
N PRO A 268 -9.74 21.26 34.32
CA PRO A 268 -8.49 21.85 34.74
C PRO A 268 -7.29 21.41 33.90
N SER A 269 -6.26 22.25 33.80
CA SER A 269 -5.12 22.03 32.88
C SER A 269 -4.33 20.75 33.14
N ASN A 270 -4.33 20.21 34.37
CA ASN A 270 -3.53 19.04 34.76
C ASN A 270 -4.25 17.71 34.69
N VAL A 271 -5.54 17.71 34.34
CA VAL A 271 -6.34 16.49 34.29
C VAL A 271 -6.08 15.71 32.97
N CYS A 272 -6.24 14.38 33.05
CA CYS A 272 -6.06 13.46 31.93
C CYS A 272 -6.85 13.90 30.69
N LYS A 273 -6.11 14.19 29.62
CA LYS A 273 -6.68 14.60 28.32
C LYS A 273 -5.69 14.43 27.17
N PRO A 274 -6.16 14.44 25.92
CA PRO A 274 -5.28 14.46 24.75
C PRO A 274 -4.43 15.74 24.74
N ARG A 275 -3.14 15.57 24.50
CA ARG A 275 -2.15 16.62 24.27
C ARG A 275 -1.66 16.55 22.84
N ARG A 276 -1.26 17.67 22.26
CA ARG A 276 -0.77 17.74 20.89
C ARG A 276 0.61 17.12 20.80
N LEU A 277 0.77 16.19 19.86
CA LEU A 277 2.03 15.65 19.41
C LEU A 277 1.99 15.57 17.88
N TYR A 278 2.87 16.30 17.23
CA TYR A 278 3.08 16.15 15.79
C TYR A 278 4.28 15.22 15.58
N ILE A 279 4.13 14.21 14.74
CA ILE A 279 5.22 13.31 14.32
C ILE A 279 5.57 13.68 12.90
N ASP A 280 6.81 14.17 12.67
CA ASP A 280 7.39 14.37 11.35
C ASP A 280 8.20 13.12 10.98
N PHE A 281 7.93 12.54 9.82
CA PHE A 281 8.65 11.36 9.35
C PHE A 281 10.12 11.66 9.02
N LYS A 282 10.47 12.93 8.81
CA LYS A 282 11.84 13.37 8.65
C LYS A 282 12.66 13.20 9.95
N ASP A 283 12.05 13.43 11.11
CA ASP A 283 12.73 13.32 12.41
C ASP A 283 13.18 11.89 12.71
N VAL A 284 12.48 10.90 12.13
CA VAL A 284 12.82 9.48 12.24
C VAL A 284 13.58 8.96 10.99
N GLY A 285 13.95 9.84 10.06
CA GLY A 285 14.71 9.50 8.84
C GLY A 285 13.93 8.72 7.79
N TRP A 286 12.60 8.87 7.74
CA TRP A 286 11.72 8.11 6.84
C TRP A 286 11.26 8.89 5.60
N GLN A 287 11.71 10.13 5.45
CA GLN A 287 11.35 11.02 4.33
C GLN A 287 11.69 10.46 2.94
N ASP A 288 12.64 9.52 2.85
CA ASP A 288 13.13 9.01 1.57
C ASP A 288 12.18 7.97 0.94
N TRP A 289 11.36 7.31 1.76
CA TRP A 289 10.46 6.26 1.32
C TRP A 289 8.98 6.54 1.60
N ILE A 290 8.65 7.42 2.56
CA ILE A 290 7.28 7.88 2.77
C ILE A 290 6.99 9.06 1.84
N ILE A 291 6.01 8.88 0.95
CA ILE A 291 5.61 9.87 -0.03
C ILE A 291 4.65 10.87 0.60
N ALA A 292 3.66 10.38 1.36
CA ALA A 292 2.65 11.22 2.02
C ALA A 292 1.88 10.44 3.13
N PRO A 293 1.46 11.14 4.20
CA PRO A 293 1.79 12.51 4.53
C PRO A 293 3.27 12.64 4.94
N GLN A 294 3.80 13.84 5.04
CA GLN A 294 5.16 14.03 5.56
C GLN A 294 5.22 13.92 7.08
N GLY A 295 4.09 14.14 7.74
CA GLY A 295 3.91 13.98 9.16
C GLY A 295 2.42 14.07 9.51
N TYR A 296 2.07 13.82 10.77
CA TYR A 296 0.68 13.85 11.23
C TYR A 296 0.55 14.19 12.70
N MET A 297 -0.64 14.62 13.12
CA MET A 297 -0.96 14.86 14.52
C MET A 297 -1.31 13.53 15.20
N ALA A 298 -0.35 12.92 15.89
CA ALA A 298 -0.53 11.66 16.61
C ALA A 298 -1.24 11.87 17.95
N ASN A 299 -0.99 13.01 18.62
CA ASN A 299 -1.39 13.30 19.98
C ASN A 299 -0.88 12.25 20.98
N TYR A 300 -1.04 12.50 22.28
CA TYR A 300 -0.76 11.57 23.36
C TYR A 300 -1.61 11.88 24.57
N CYS A 301 -1.79 10.93 25.47
CA CYS A 301 -2.51 11.12 26.73
C CYS A 301 -1.56 11.57 27.83
N HIS A 302 -1.95 12.63 28.54
CA HIS A 302 -1.20 13.12 29.68
C HIS A 302 -2.10 13.86 30.67
N GLY A 303 -1.79 13.70 31.93
CA GLY A 303 -2.46 14.36 33.05
C GLY A 303 -2.82 13.38 34.16
N GLU A 304 -3.36 13.92 35.23
CA GLU A 304 -3.70 13.19 36.44
C GLU A 304 -5.10 12.60 36.37
N CYS A 305 -5.31 11.53 37.12
CA CYS A 305 -6.60 10.90 37.37
C CYS A 305 -7.02 11.12 38.83
N PRO A 306 -7.45 12.35 39.19
CA PRO A 306 -7.70 12.74 40.58
C PRO A 306 -8.95 12.07 41.14
N PHE A 307 -8.99 11.91 42.47
CA PHE A 307 -10.20 11.55 43.20
C PHE A 307 -11.05 12.79 43.50
N PRO A 308 -12.38 12.75 43.34
CA PRO A 308 -13.16 11.67 42.72
C PRO A 308 -13.02 11.71 41.19
N LEU A 309 -12.97 10.51 40.56
CA LEU A 309 -12.94 10.38 39.10
C LEU A 309 -14.25 10.88 38.50
N SER A 310 -14.21 11.99 37.79
CA SER A 310 -15.36 12.52 37.07
C SER A 310 -15.74 11.68 35.85
N GLU A 311 -17.00 11.67 35.43
CA GLU A 311 -17.46 10.98 34.21
C GLU A 311 -16.70 11.41 32.96
N SER A 312 -16.24 12.66 32.90
CA SER A 312 -15.45 13.22 31.79
C SER A 312 -14.10 12.51 31.58
N LEU A 313 -13.58 11.79 32.59
CA LEU A 313 -12.34 11.06 32.55
C LEU A 313 -12.50 9.63 32.03
N ASN A 314 -13.69 9.24 31.61
CA ASN A 314 -14.00 7.93 31.06
C ASN A 314 -13.36 6.77 31.84
N GLY A 315 -13.34 6.87 33.18
CA GLY A 315 -12.78 5.87 34.08
C GLY A 315 -13.54 4.54 34.02
N THR A 316 -12.83 3.43 34.14
CA THR A 316 -13.47 2.13 34.39
C THR A 316 -13.93 2.05 35.85
N ASN A 317 -14.86 1.14 36.16
CA ASN A 317 -15.23 0.83 37.54
C ASN A 317 -14.00 0.47 38.40
N HIS A 318 -13.03 -0.25 37.83
CA HIS A 318 -11.76 -0.56 38.46
C HIS A 318 -10.97 0.72 38.82
N ALA A 319 -10.81 1.64 37.86
CA ALA A 319 -10.09 2.90 38.09
C ALA A 319 -10.80 3.79 39.15
N ILE A 320 -12.16 3.76 39.20
CA ILE A 320 -12.92 4.47 40.24
C ILE A 320 -12.61 3.90 41.63
N LEU A 321 -12.62 2.58 41.78
CA LEU A 321 -12.27 1.92 43.04
C LEU A 321 -10.80 2.13 43.39
N GLN A 322 -9.91 2.02 42.40
CA GLN A 322 -8.47 2.24 42.61
C GLN A 322 -8.16 3.67 43.10
N THR A 323 -8.81 4.72 42.54
CA THR A 323 -8.64 6.10 43.02
C THR A 323 -9.19 6.27 44.44
N LEU A 324 -10.29 5.59 44.74
CA LEU A 324 -10.83 5.63 46.11
C LEU A 324 -9.83 5.01 47.11
N VAL A 325 -9.30 3.81 46.84
CA VAL A 325 -8.31 3.16 47.69
C VAL A 325 -7.04 3.98 47.79
N HIS A 326 -6.54 4.53 46.67
CA HIS A 326 -5.40 5.43 46.64
C HIS A 326 -5.58 6.63 47.56
N SER A 327 -6.81 7.21 47.64
CA SER A 327 -7.10 8.35 48.52
C SER A 327 -6.91 8.03 50.03
N PHE A 328 -7.09 6.75 50.40
CA PHE A 328 -6.85 6.27 51.78
C PHE A 328 -5.43 5.79 52.03
N ASP A 329 -4.83 5.14 51.02
CA ASP A 329 -3.46 4.61 51.09
C ASP A 329 -2.67 4.97 49.82
N PRO A 330 -2.13 6.20 49.74
CA PRO A 330 -1.37 6.66 48.56
C PRO A 330 -0.03 5.92 48.36
N LYS A 331 0.50 5.28 49.39
CA LYS A 331 1.77 4.52 49.30
C LYS A 331 1.57 3.08 48.88
N GLY A 332 0.46 2.47 49.28
CA GLY A 332 0.15 1.07 48.97
C GLY A 332 -0.57 0.86 47.63
N THR A 333 -1.27 1.86 47.13
CA THR A 333 -2.06 1.74 45.91
C THR A 333 -1.69 2.84 44.90
N PRO A 334 -1.22 2.51 43.69
CA PRO A 334 -0.91 3.51 42.66
C PRO A 334 -2.17 4.19 42.14
N GLN A 335 -2.03 5.42 41.65
CA GLN A 335 -3.10 6.10 40.91
C GLN A 335 -3.35 5.40 39.56
N PRO A 336 -4.59 5.46 39.04
CA PRO A 336 -4.86 5.06 37.66
C PRO A 336 -4.06 5.91 36.67
N CYS A 337 -3.69 5.29 35.53
CA CYS A 337 -2.92 5.93 34.48
C CYS A 337 -3.82 6.59 33.45
N CYS A 338 -3.36 7.71 32.90
CA CYS A 338 -3.99 8.38 31.76
C CYS A 338 -3.56 7.72 30.46
N VAL A 339 -4.47 7.00 29.78
CA VAL A 339 -4.16 6.21 28.59
C VAL A 339 -5.12 6.49 27.44
N PRO A 340 -4.71 6.21 26.18
CA PRO A 340 -5.62 6.27 25.04
C PRO A 340 -6.76 5.25 25.18
N ILE A 341 -8.00 5.71 24.98
CA ILE A 341 -9.20 4.86 24.98
C ILE A 341 -9.87 4.81 23.62
N LYS A 342 -9.54 5.76 22.75
CA LYS A 342 -9.98 5.80 21.37
C LYS A 342 -8.86 6.31 20.48
N LEU A 343 -8.61 5.56 19.42
CA LEU A 343 -7.59 5.84 18.42
C LEU A 343 -8.22 5.94 17.05
N SER A 344 -7.59 6.70 16.16
CA SER A 344 -7.98 6.87 14.76
C SER A 344 -6.87 6.41 13.83
N PRO A 345 -7.22 5.92 12.64
CA PRO A 345 -6.24 5.54 11.64
C PRO A 345 -5.73 6.72 10.84
N ILE A 346 -4.62 6.50 10.12
CA ILE A 346 -4.15 7.35 9.03
C ILE A 346 -3.96 6.54 7.75
N SER A 347 -4.05 7.21 6.60
CA SER A 347 -3.63 6.63 5.32
C SER A 347 -2.23 7.08 5.00
N MET A 348 -1.36 6.15 4.62
CA MET A 348 0.02 6.43 4.23
C MET A 348 0.27 5.95 2.80
N LEU A 349 0.97 6.79 2.03
CA LEU A 349 1.45 6.50 0.68
C LEU A 349 2.97 6.40 0.74
N TYR A 350 3.54 5.26 0.33
CA TYR A 350 4.96 4.98 0.50
C TYR A 350 5.48 3.99 -0.53
N TYR A 351 6.82 3.88 -0.65
CA TYR A 351 7.48 2.81 -1.42
C TYR A 351 7.71 1.58 -0.55
N ASP A 352 7.43 0.39 -1.08
CA ASP A 352 7.81 -0.88 -0.44
C ASP A 352 9.24 -1.31 -0.82
N ASN A 353 9.68 -2.47 -0.31
CA ASN A 353 11.02 -2.99 -0.58
C ASN A 353 11.25 -3.46 -2.03
N ASN A 354 10.22 -3.43 -2.89
CA ASN A 354 10.27 -3.81 -4.29
C ASN A 354 10.00 -2.61 -5.23
N ASP A 355 10.19 -1.39 -4.74
CA ASP A 355 9.92 -0.13 -5.44
C ASP A 355 8.46 0.06 -5.88
N ASN A 356 7.52 -0.71 -5.33
CA ASN A 356 6.10 -0.49 -5.61
C ASN A 356 5.58 0.68 -4.78
N VAL A 357 4.64 1.45 -5.33
CA VAL A 357 3.93 2.47 -4.58
C VAL A 357 2.71 1.85 -3.90
N VAL A 358 2.65 2.00 -2.58
CA VAL A 358 1.63 1.41 -1.72
C VAL A 358 0.84 2.51 -1.03
N LEU A 359 -0.47 2.44 -1.09
CA LEU A 359 -1.39 3.20 -0.25
C LEU A 359 -2.03 2.22 0.74
N ARG A 360 -1.80 2.46 2.02
CA ARG A 360 -2.32 1.60 3.10
C ARG A 360 -2.93 2.44 4.21
N HIS A 361 -3.99 1.90 4.77
CA HIS A 361 -4.69 2.46 5.93
C HIS A 361 -4.20 1.75 7.19
N TYR A 362 -3.66 2.52 8.13
CA TYR A 362 -3.11 2.03 9.40
C TYR A 362 -4.01 2.44 10.55
N GLU A 363 -4.48 1.47 11.32
CA GLU A 363 -5.27 1.68 12.52
C GLU A 363 -4.41 2.14 13.70
N ASP A 364 -5.07 2.73 14.71
CA ASP A 364 -4.49 3.06 16.01
C ASP A 364 -3.31 4.06 15.97
N MET A 365 -3.32 5.00 15.04
CA MET A 365 -2.22 5.95 14.83
C MET A 365 -2.42 7.30 15.49
N VAL A 366 -3.65 7.74 15.73
CA VAL A 366 -3.99 9.06 16.28
C VAL A 366 -4.80 8.90 17.55
N VAL A 367 -4.40 9.55 18.63
CA VAL A 367 -5.18 9.59 19.87
C VAL A 367 -6.34 10.58 19.73
N ASP A 368 -7.57 10.07 19.77
CA ASP A 368 -8.81 10.87 19.77
C ASP A 368 -9.26 11.19 21.20
N GLU A 369 -9.26 10.17 22.08
CA GLU A 369 -9.78 10.31 23.45
C GLU A 369 -8.86 9.60 24.45
N CYS A 370 -8.73 10.20 25.64
CA CYS A 370 -8.00 9.65 26.77
C CYS A 370 -8.97 9.31 27.93
N GLY A 371 -8.56 8.38 28.76
CA GLY A 371 -9.30 7.97 29.95
C GLY A 371 -8.39 7.37 31.02
N CYS A 372 -8.93 7.25 32.23
CA CYS A 372 -8.22 6.69 33.37
C CYS A 372 -8.44 5.17 33.48
N ARG A 373 -7.30 4.41 33.57
CA ARG A 373 -7.28 2.94 33.62
C ARG A 373 -6.34 2.48 34.72
#